data_7ab55e01e3b9e4820770d79bbb790af7
#
_entry.id   7ab55e01e3b9e4820770d79bbb790af7
#
_cell.length_a   1.000
_cell.length_b   1.000
_cell.length_c   1.000
_cell.angle_alpha   90.00
_cell.angle_beta   90.00
_cell.angle_gamma   90.00
#
_symmetry.space_group_name_H-M   'P 1'
#
loop_
_entity.id
_entity.type
_entity.pdbx_description
1 polymer ?
#
loop_
_entity_poly.entity_id
_entity_poly.type
_entity_poly.pdbx_seq_one_letter_code
_entity_poly.pdbx_strand_id
1 'polypeptide(L)'
;MGNPCAANPELWFGYPDDDGGDGAAKARAYERSATEARIQCLRRCPLAQQRRCAEHAIAHGEEYGVWAGVKLPGGQYRKREELARAHAILRSIASGEINSRQLPENAALLARHEHEALRVAAVVLHLPTARVGPRSAA
;
A
#
# COMPACT_ATOMS: atom_id res chain seq x y z
N MET A 1 17.32 -10.50 -0.50
CA MET A 1 16.16 -10.06 -1.24
C MET A 1 15.95 -8.56 -1.11
N GLY A 2 15.72 -7.90 -2.23
CA GLY A 2 15.50 -6.47 -2.23
C GLY A 2 14.14 -6.07 -1.66
N ASN A 3 14.02 -4.81 -1.28
CA ASN A 3 12.75 -4.26 -0.84
C ASN A 3 11.81 -4.12 -2.04
N PRO A 4 10.50 -4.34 -1.86
CA PRO A 4 9.56 -4.19 -2.98
C PRO A 4 9.60 -2.80 -3.61
N CYS A 5 9.81 -1.74 -2.82
CA CYS A 5 9.89 -0.38 -3.32
C CYS A 5 11.11 -0.13 -4.23
N ALA A 6 12.17 -0.90 -4.09
CA ALA A 6 13.34 -0.76 -4.95
C ALA A 6 13.06 -1.27 -6.37
N ALA A 7 12.17 -2.25 -6.51
CA ALA A 7 11.81 -2.80 -7.82
C ALA A 7 10.91 -1.86 -8.63
N ASN A 8 10.08 -1.09 -7.96
CA ASN A 8 9.14 -0.17 -8.62
C ASN A 8 8.92 1.09 -7.78
N PRO A 9 9.93 1.96 -7.69
CA PRO A 9 9.84 3.16 -6.83
C PRO A 9 8.71 4.10 -7.20
N GLU A 10 8.27 4.13 -8.45
CA GLU A 10 7.16 4.98 -8.88
C GLU A 10 5.87 4.67 -8.15
N LEU A 11 5.64 3.41 -7.84
CA LEU A 11 4.44 3.01 -7.14
C LEU A 11 4.39 3.59 -5.72
N TRP A 12 5.55 3.68 -5.06
CA TRP A 12 5.66 4.19 -3.69
C TRP A 12 5.79 5.70 -3.62
N PHE A 13 6.56 6.29 -4.52
CA PHE A 13 7.02 7.66 -4.41
C PHE A 13 6.71 8.51 -5.63
N GLY A 14 6.09 7.94 -6.65
CA GLY A 14 5.77 8.65 -7.87
C GLY A 14 4.78 9.78 -7.61
N TYR A 15 5.10 10.96 -8.11
CA TYR A 15 4.24 12.12 -8.01
C TYR A 15 3.44 12.22 -9.31
N PRO A 16 2.12 12.44 -9.25
CA PRO A 16 1.34 12.65 -10.48
C PRO A 16 1.87 13.85 -11.25
N ASP A 17 2.09 13.66 -12.52
CA ASP A 17 2.59 14.73 -13.37
C ASP A 17 1.69 15.96 -13.32
N ASP A 18 2.30 17.11 -13.28
CA ASP A 18 1.58 18.37 -13.18
C ASP A 18 1.24 18.92 -14.56
N ASP A 19 0.51 18.15 -15.32
CA ASP A 19 0.14 18.47 -16.71
C ASP A 19 -1.22 19.13 -16.84
N GLY A 20 -1.69 19.75 -15.75
CA GLY A 20 -2.98 20.44 -15.74
C GLY A 20 -4.18 19.55 -15.53
N GLY A 21 -3.96 18.31 -15.13
CA GLY A 21 -5.06 17.40 -14.85
C GLY A 21 -5.88 17.80 -13.62
N ASP A 22 -7.09 17.24 -13.56
CA ASP A 22 -8.02 17.45 -12.46
C ASP A 22 -7.40 17.01 -11.13
N GLY A 23 -7.44 17.87 -10.10
CA GLY A 23 -6.92 17.57 -8.77
C GLY A 23 -7.56 16.35 -8.14
N ALA A 24 -8.85 16.15 -8.36
CA ALA A 24 -9.56 14.97 -7.85
C ALA A 24 -9.06 13.69 -8.53
N ALA A 25 -8.78 13.74 -9.84
CA ALA A 25 -8.24 12.60 -10.56
C ALA A 25 -6.84 12.25 -10.07
N LYS A 26 -6.00 13.25 -9.80
CA LYS A 26 -4.66 13.05 -9.23
C LYS A 26 -4.73 12.44 -7.85
N ALA A 27 -5.65 12.91 -7.00
CA ALA A 27 -5.84 12.35 -5.67
C ALA A 27 -6.27 10.89 -5.73
N ARG A 28 -7.17 10.54 -6.64
CA ARG A 28 -7.60 9.14 -6.82
C ARG A 28 -6.45 8.26 -7.33
N ALA A 29 -5.64 8.78 -8.24
CA ALA A 29 -4.48 8.06 -8.76
C ALA A 29 -3.46 7.79 -7.65
N TYR A 30 -3.19 8.78 -6.81
CA TYR A 30 -2.30 8.61 -5.67
C TYR A 30 -2.86 7.57 -4.70
N GLU A 31 -4.16 7.65 -4.41
CA GLU A 31 -4.79 6.69 -3.50
C GLU A 31 -4.66 5.25 -4.01
N ARG A 32 -4.86 5.03 -5.31
CA ARG A 32 -4.70 3.69 -5.91
C ARG A 32 -3.26 3.19 -5.81
N SER A 33 -2.30 4.02 -6.18
CA SER A 33 -0.88 3.66 -6.12
C SER A 33 -0.45 3.39 -4.68
N ALA A 34 -0.87 4.25 -3.76
CA ALA A 34 -0.54 4.10 -2.35
C ALA A 34 -1.15 2.84 -1.75
N THR A 35 -2.37 2.49 -2.13
CA THR A 35 -3.02 1.27 -1.68
C THR A 35 -2.23 0.04 -2.10
N GLU A 36 -1.85 -0.03 -3.37
CA GLU A 36 -1.04 -1.13 -3.89
C GLU A 36 0.33 -1.19 -3.21
N ALA A 37 0.98 -0.05 -3.06
CA ALA A 37 2.28 0.04 -2.40
C ALA A 37 2.20 -0.44 -0.94
N ARG A 38 1.15 -0.03 -0.22
CA ARG A 38 0.93 -0.45 1.17
C ARG A 38 0.78 -1.96 1.27
N ILE A 39 -0.01 -2.55 0.38
CA ILE A 39 -0.20 -4.01 0.36
C ILE A 39 1.13 -4.72 0.19
N GLN A 40 1.96 -4.28 -0.75
CA GLN A 40 3.27 -4.88 -0.98
C GLN A 40 4.21 -4.70 0.22
N CYS A 41 4.23 -3.51 0.84
CA CYS A 41 5.00 -3.29 2.06
C CYS A 41 4.59 -4.25 3.15
N LEU A 42 3.29 -4.38 3.38
CA LEU A 42 2.78 -5.17 4.48
C LEU A 42 3.00 -6.66 4.27
N ARG A 43 2.95 -7.13 3.03
CA ARG A 43 3.12 -8.54 2.71
C ARG A 43 4.56 -8.98 2.51
N ARG A 44 5.39 -8.11 1.93
CA ARG A 44 6.69 -8.52 1.40
C ARG A 44 7.89 -7.89 2.07
N CYS A 45 7.74 -6.76 2.72
CA CYS A 45 8.86 -6.08 3.36
C CYS A 45 9.10 -6.64 4.77
N PRO A 46 10.33 -7.07 5.10
CA PRO A 46 10.63 -7.56 6.45
C PRO A 46 10.43 -6.49 7.51
N LEU A 47 10.05 -6.90 8.72
CA LEU A 47 9.82 -5.98 9.84
C LEU A 47 11.02 -5.08 10.15
N ALA A 48 12.22 -5.65 10.15
CA ALA A 48 13.42 -4.87 10.41
C ALA A 48 13.60 -3.77 9.38
N GLN A 49 13.28 -4.05 8.12
CA GLN A 49 13.36 -3.05 7.06
C GLN A 49 12.27 -2.01 7.18
N GLN A 50 11.06 -2.40 7.61
CA GLN A 50 9.99 -1.44 7.86
C GLN A 50 10.38 -0.45 8.95
N ARG A 51 11.04 -0.91 10.02
CA ARG A 51 11.53 -0.03 11.08
C ARG A 51 12.55 0.98 10.54
N ARG A 52 13.50 0.52 9.76
CA ARG A 52 14.51 1.41 9.16
C ARG A 52 13.87 2.41 8.19
N CYS A 53 12.88 1.96 7.43
CA CYS A 53 12.12 2.81 6.51
C CYS A 53 11.40 3.93 7.28
N ALA A 54 10.75 3.58 8.40
CA ALA A 54 10.08 4.55 9.26
C ALA A 54 11.07 5.54 9.88
N GLU A 55 12.21 5.06 10.35
CA GLU A 55 13.28 5.91 10.88
C GLU A 55 13.75 6.93 9.83
N HIS A 56 13.95 6.44 8.60
CA HIS A 56 14.37 7.30 7.49
C HIS A 56 13.34 8.40 7.22
N ALA A 57 12.07 8.03 7.12
CA ALA A 57 11.00 8.98 6.83
C ALA A 57 10.92 10.08 7.91
N ILE A 58 11.06 9.70 9.17
CA ILE A 58 11.06 10.67 10.29
C ILE A 58 12.30 11.55 10.25
N ALA A 59 13.48 10.96 10.08
CA ALA A 59 14.74 11.69 10.08
C ALA A 59 14.80 12.74 8.96
N HIS A 60 14.20 12.46 7.82
CA HIS A 60 14.21 13.35 6.66
C HIS A 60 12.94 14.18 6.52
N GLY A 61 11.99 14.03 7.43
CA GLY A 61 10.75 14.80 7.39
C GLY A 61 9.95 14.57 6.13
N GLU A 62 9.88 13.32 5.67
CA GLU A 62 9.16 12.99 4.44
C GLU A 62 7.68 13.35 4.56
N GLU A 63 7.12 13.87 3.48
CA GLU A 63 5.74 14.35 3.47
C GLU A 63 4.86 13.60 2.48
N TYR A 64 5.45 12.85 1.57
CA TYR A 64 4.76 12.19 0.47
C TYR A 64 5.26 10.76 0.30
N GLY A 65 4.42 9.91 -0.25
CA GLY A 65 4.77 8.53 -0.55
C GLY A 65 4.30 7.56 0.50
N VAL A 66 4.66 6.29 0.31
CA VAL A 66 4.35 5.21 1.25
C VAL A 66 5.63 4.77 1.94
N TRP A 67 5.63 4.83 3.26
CA TRP A 67 6.78 4.51 4.10
C TRP A 67 6.32 3.52 5.17
N ALA A 68 6.97 2.35 5.22
CA ALA A 68 6.64 1.31 6.19
C ALA A 68 5.14 0.94 6.20
N GLY A 69 4.50 0.94 5.05
CA GLY A 69 3.07 0.65 4.95
C GLY A 69 2.15 1.80 5.32
N VAL A 70 2.69 3.00 5.53
CA VAL A 70 1.92 4.20 5.88
C VAL A 70 1.96 5.19 4.72
N LYS A 71 0.79 5.62 4.27
CA LYS A 71 0.67 6.65 3.24
C LYS A 71 0.77 8.03 3.87
N LEU A 72 1.67 8.86 3.34
CA LEU A 72 1.79 10.25 3.77
C LEU A 72 0.88 11.13 2.91
N PRO A 73 0.21 12.12 3.51
CA PRO A 73 -0.83 12.89 2.81
C PRO A 73 -0.31 13.95 1.84
N GLY A 74 0.93 14.39 2.00
CA GLY A 74 1.51 15.50 1.27
C GLY A 74 1.83 16.66 2.18
N GLY A 75 2.55 17.65 1.65
CA GLY A 75 3.05 18.77 2.42
C GLY A 75 2.16 20.02 2.44
N GLN A 76 0.93 19.94 1.94
CA GLN A 76 0.02 21.09 1.95
C GLN A 76 -0.34 21.48 3.38
N TYR A 77 -0.41 22.78 3.63
CA TYR A 77 -0.70 23.30 4.97
C TYR A 77 -2.00 22.73 5.56
N ARG A 78 -3.04 22.58 4.73
CA ARG A 78 -4.33 22.03 5.15
C ARG A 78 -4.23 20.58 5.65
N LYS A 79 -3.18 19.87 5.29
CA LYS A 79 -2.97 18.47 5.65
C LYS A 79 -1.96 18.29 6.78
N ARG A 80 -1.54 19.37 7.41
CA ARG A 80 -0.48 19.32 8.44
C ARG A 80 -0.82 18.45 9.63
N GLU A 81 -2.09 18.42 10.03
CA GLU A 81 -2.52 17.58 11.16
C GLU A 81 -2.51 16.11 10.80
N GLU A 82 -2.96 15.80 9.59
CA GLU A 82 -2.92 14.44 9.07
C GLU A 82 -1.48 13.95 8.93
N LEU A 83 -0.59 14.81 8.44
CA LEU A 83 0.83 14.51 8.33
C LEU A 83 1.45 14.28 9.72
N ALA A 84 1.10 15.09 10.70
CA ALA A 84 1.60 14.93 12.06
C ALA A 84 1.16 13.59 12.66
N ARG A 85 -0.08 13.17 12.41
CA ARG A 85 -0.57 11.86 12.86
C ARG A 85 0.18 10.73 12.16
N ALA A 86 0.42 10.86 10.86
CA ALA A 86 1.18 9.86 10.11
C ALA A 86 2.61 9.73 10.65
N HIS A 87 3.26 10.86 10.94
CA HIS A 87 4.59 10.85 11.52
C HIS A 87 4.61 10.23 12.91
N ALA A 88 3.58 10.46 13.73
CA ALA A 88 3.47 9.83 15.05
C ALA A 88 3.37 8.29 14.92
N ILE A 89 2.61 7.82 13.94
CA ILE A 89 2.52 6.37 13.65
C ILE A 89 3.89 5.84 13.21
N LEU A 90 4.57 6.55 12.33
CA LEU A 90 5.90 6.14 11.87
C LEU A 90 6.92 6.09 13.01
N ARG A 91 6.85 7.00 13.97
CA ARG A 91 7.70 6.96 15.16
C ARG A 91 7.46 5.69 15.98
N SER A 92 6.20 5.31 16.13
CA SER A 92 5.85 4.08 16.86
C SER A 92 6.32 2.83 16.13
N ILE A 93 6.27 2.84 14.79
CA ILE A 93 6.82 1.74 13.99
C ILE A 93 8.34 1.68 14.13
N ALA A 94 9.01 2.84 14.04
CA ALA A 94 10.46 2.93 14.14
C ALA A 94 10.97 2.41 15.49
N SER A 95 10.26 2.74 16.58
CA SER A 95 10.63 2.29 17.93
C SER A 95 10.30 0.82 18.19
N GLY A 96 9.50 0.20 17.33
CA GLY A 96 9.05 -1.17 17.51
C GLY A 96 7.84 -1.33 18.41
N GLU A 97 7.25 -0.24 18.88
CA GLU A 97 6.02 -0.28 19.68
C GLU A 97 4.86 -0.89 18.89
N ILE A 98 4.78 -0.55 17.61
CA ILE A 98 3.69 -0.99 16.73
C ILE A 98 4.29 -1.71 15.53
N ASN A 99 3.66 -2.81 15.15
CA ASN A 99 3.91 -3.47 13.87
C ASN A 99 2.92 -2.86 12.87
N SER A 100 3.42 -2.37 11.74
CA SER A 100 2.58 -1.75 10.71
C SER A 100 1.40 -2.62 10.27
N ARG A 101 1.58 -3.94 10.25
CA ARG A 101 0.51 -4.88 9.89
C ARG A 101 -0.64 -4.89 10.89
N GLN A 102 -0.38 -4.47 12.12
CA GLN A 102 -1.37 -4.47 13.21
C GLN A 102 -2.17 -3.18 13.30
N LEU A 103 -1.80 -2.15 12.56
CA LEU A 103 -2.61 -0.93 12.48
C LEU A 103 -4.00 -1.30 11.95
N PRO A 104 -5.09 -0.83 12.59
CA PRO A 104 -6.45 -1.24 12.18
C PRO A 104 -6.73 -1.05 10.69
N GLU A 105 -6.33 0.06 10.13
CA GLU A 105 -6.53 0.35 8.70
C GLU A 105 -5.72 -0.58 7.80
N ASN A 106 -4.51 -0.97 8.22
CA ASN A 106 -3.67 -1.89 7.47
C ASN A 106 -4.16 -3.33 7.59
N ALA A 107 -4.58 -3.74 8.77
CA ALA A 107 -5.18 -5.05 8.98
C ALA A 107 -6.45 -5.21 8.14
N ALA A 108 -7.29 -4.19 8.10
CA ALA A 108 -8.50 -4.18 7.29
C ALA A 108 -8.17 -4.25 5.78
N LEU A 109 -7.15 -3.53 5.35
CA LEU A 109 -6.70 -3.54 3.97
C LEU A 109 -6.22 -4.93 3.55
N LEU A 110 -5.41 -5.58 4.38
CA LEU A 110 -4.93 -6.93 4.12
C LEU A 110 -6.07 -7.94 4.06
N ALA A 111 -7.05 -7.81 4.96
CA ALA A 111 -8.21 -8.70 4.98
C ALA A 111 -9.02 -8.56 3.69
N ARG A 112 -9.27 -7.34 3.23
CA ARG A 112 -9.99 -7.11 1.97
C ARG A 112 -9.23 -7.68 0.77
N HIS A 113 -7.94 -7.47 0.73
CA HIS A 113 -7.10 -7.97 -0.36
C HIS A 113 -7.10 -9.50 -0.42
N GLU A 114 -7.00 -10.15 0.73
CA GLU A 114 -7.04 -11.60 0.81
C GLU A 114 -8.40 -12.15 0.38
N HIS A 115 -9.47 -11.53 0.82
CA HIS A 115 -10.83 -11.92 0.44
C HIS A 115 -11.02 -11.82 -1.09
N GLU A 116 -10.56 -10.74 -1.70
CA GLU A 116 -10.66 -10.56 -3.14
C GLU A 116 -9.85 -11.62 -3.90
N ALA A 117 -8.66 -11.94 -3.44
CA ALA A 117 -7.83 -12.97 -4.04
C ALA A 117 -8.52 -14.34 -3.99
N LEU A 118 -9.18 -14.67 -2.88
CA LEU A 118 -9.93 -15.92 -2.74
C LEU A 118 -11.13 -15.96 -3.70
N ARG A 119 -11.82 -14.84 -3.87
CA ARG A 119 -12.95 -14.77 -4.81
C ARG A 119 -12.49 -14.99 -6.25
N VAL A 120 -11.41 -14.38 -6.65
CA VAL A 120 -10.84 -14.55 -7.99
C VAL A 120 -10.44 -16.01 -8.23
N ALA A 121 -9.77 -16.62 -7.25
CA ALA A 121 -9.36 -18.02 -7.35
C ALA A 121 -10.56 -18.96 -7.50
N ALA A 122 -11.64 -18.71 -6.76
CA ALA A 122 -12.85 -19.51 -6.86
C ALA A 122 -13.48 -19.44 -8.24
N VAL A 123 -13.54 -18.23 -8.82
CA VAL A 123 -14.10 -18.06 -10.17
C VAL A 123 -13.25 -18.78 -11.21
N VAL A 124 -11.95 -18.67 -11.13
CA VAL A 124 -11.03 -19.34 -12.07
C VAL A 124 -11.16 -20.86 -12.00
N LEU A 125 -11.30 -21.41 -10.80
CA LEU A 125 -11.44 -22.86 -10.64
C LEU A 125 -12.74 -23.39 -11.23
N HIS A 126 -13.83 -22.65 -11.16
CA HIS A 126 -15.12 -23.13 -11.65
C HIS A 126 -15.26 -23.04 -13.17
N LEU A 127 -14.77 -22.00 -13.78
CA LEU A 127 -14.97 -21.77 -15.21
C LEU A 127 -14.43 -22.88 -16.11
N PRO A 128 -13.20 -23.36 -15.98
CA PRO A 128 -12.68 -24.41 -16.84
C PRO A 128 -13.44 -25.72 -16.71
N THR A 129 -13.79 -26.09 -15.49
CA THR A 129 -14.50 -27.35 -15.22
C THR A 129 -15.85 -27.37 -15.90
N ALA A 130 -16.60 -26.30 -15.81
CA ALA A 130 -17.91 -26.20 -16.41
C ALA A 130 -17.87 -26.29 -17.94
N ARG A 131 -16.83 -25.79 -18.55
CA ARG A 131 -16.71 -25.77 -20.00
C ARG A 131 -16.31 -27.12 -20.60
N VAL A 132 -15.46 -27.84 -19.91
CA VAL A 132 -14.90 -29.08 -20.40
C VAL A 132 -15.92 -30.21 -20.28
N GLY A 133 -16.67 -30.27 -19.20
CA GLY A 133 -17.60 -31.36 -18.93
C GLY A 133 -18.59 -31.66 -20.05
N PRO A 134 -19.33 -30.67 -20.52
CA PRO A 134 -20.37 -30.95 -21.54
C PRO A 134 -19.86 -31.51 -22.86
N ARG A 135 -18.67 -31.13 -23.27
CA ARG A 135 -18.16 -31.56 -24.56
C ARG A 135 -17.75 -33.00 -24.60
N SER A 136 -17.41 -33.57 -23.49
CA SER A 136 -17.03 -34.97 -23.45
C SER A 136 -18.20 -35.90 -23.66
N ALA A 137 -19.41 -35.40 -23.53
CA ALA A 137 -20.62 -36.20 -23.74
C ALA A 137 -20.90 -36.50 -25.21
N ALA A 138 -20.32 -35.70 -26.09
CA ALA A 138 -20.51 -35.97 -27.51
C ALA A 138 -19.62 -37.11 -27.97
#